data_d0da5ac6f78f0ed39d968032da457487
#
_entry.id   d0da5ac6f78f0ed39d968032da457487
#
_cell.length_a   1.000
_cell.length_b   1.000
_cell.length_c   1.000
_cell.angle_alpha   90.00
_cell.angle_beta   90.00
_cell.angle_gamma   90.00
#
_symmetry.space_group_name_H-M   'P 1'
#
loop_
_entity.id
_entity.type
_entity.pdbx_description
1 polymer ?
#
loop_
_entity_poly.entity_id
_entity_poly.type
_entity_poly.pdbx_seq_one_letter_code
_entity_poly.pdbx_strand_id
1 'polypeptide(L)'
;MKRTVLAVVVGVLVFVAGWSQASEFQAVPKAQEQLYRFDLKKNFYPDEAAFEVDLGVLTRDIEELETIKGHVADSAENLYKAYALNDRSIPVWWKLWVYADLRYSVNTDDMALYEKIEKISGDLDSRIQFVKTETQAIDDATLARFMKEKPELATYAFAIEQARRYRPHTLPLDQEEMLSTLDPYVNTWSAKLYQACLDRTNFPDLVVGGETLDVNLNYSALINQNDRNIRKETWEDYFHSMAENRDIYAFALVKGCDIRDKLATIRAYRSFPDAKFFELYLTYPQVSNFFDEIGRHAGLRKDYERIRRARIQATTGYDTVYVWDRQMQAQDFDKPRFDISEASLVIKDATAMFGKQYRQALDYLLDPKNGRLDIVGGPKRSPGMFAAGYPGAPYQFFAQSYNGYLSEVTGLAHESGHAIHHVIETEAGMRPIYADGPRYITESIAATNEMLVGHYLYEREKDLKRKTYYLEQFLESSLGLLVNNMYANLELKIYEGIESGSLKTADNIDSLTWGMVTPYSIYYESYPEYKTVWTEIHHYYDVPMYNVNYVYAQALAIVLMEKILHEPGFVDKYMKFLAAQFDRPAPEMLKETTGLDLSDPAILNAGFEFLAQQTAELEDLYKKLGVKTD
;
A
#
# COMPACT_ATOMS: atom_id res chain seq x y z
N MET A 1 14.42 -3.33 -13.35
CA MET A 1 13.50 -3.47 -12.19
C MET A 1 12.08 -3.57 -12.70
N LYS A 2 11.51 -4.76 -12.75
CA LYS A 2 10.08 -4.90 -13.01
C LYS A 2 9.36 -4.36 -11.78
N ARG A 3 8.97 -3.08 -11.80
CA ARG A 3 7.95 -2.58 -10.88
C ARG A 3 6.64 -3.21 -11.34
N THR A 4 6.31 -4.36 -10.78
CA THR A 4 4.92 -4.79 -10.75
C THR A 4 4.20 -3.66 -10.03
N VAL A 5 3.43 -2.87 -10.77
CA VAL A 5 2.43 -2.00 -10.15
C VAL A 5 1.45 -2.97 -9.51
N LEU A 6 1.74 -3.32 -8.27
CA LEU A 6 0.79 -4.04 -7.45
C LEU A 6 -0.30 -3.01 -7.15
N ALA A 7 -1.36 -3.07 -7.94
CA ALA A 7 -2.60 -2.48 -7.49
C ALA A 7 -2.86 -3.10 -6.12
N VAL A 8 -2.76 -2.30 -5.08
CA VAL A 8 -3.22 -2.69 -3.76
C VAL A 8 -4.70 -2.99 -3.94
N VAL A 9 -5.02 -4.26 -4.11
CA VAL A 9 -6.41 -4.72 -4.05
C VAL A 9 -6.82 -4.60 -2.59
N VAL A 10 -7.16 -3.38 -2.18
CA VAL A 10 -8.09 -3.21 -1.07
C VAL A 10 -9.37 -3.87 -1.56
N GLY A 11 -9.74 -5.00 -0.96
CA GLY A 11 -10.86 -5.80 -1.39
C GLY A 11 -12.13 -4.98 -1.46
N VAL A 12 -12.45 -4.47 -2.64
CA VAL A 12 -13.72 -3.82 -2.92
C VAL A 12 -14.74 -4.92 -3.09
N LEU A 13 -15.59 -5.09 -2.08
CA LEU A 13 -16.76 -5.94 -2.08
C LEU A 13 -17.69 -5.59 -3.24
N VAL A 14 -17.76 -6.46 -4.24
CA VAL A 14 -18.84 -6.41 -5.24
C VAL A 14 -20.08 -7.00 -4.59
N PHE A 15 -21.04 -6.16 -4.22
CA PHE A 15 -22.35 -6.59 -3.77
C PHE A 15 -23.24 -6.97 -4.96
N VAL A 16 -23.69 -8.22 -4.98
CA VAL A 16 -24.85 -8.59 -5.77
C VAL A 16 -26.11 -8.06 -5.06
N ALA A 17 -26.78 -7.11 -5.70
CA ALA A 17 -27.94 -6.43 -5.15
C ALA A 17 -29.14 -7.36 -5.02
N GLY A 18 -29.59 -7.60 -3.78
CA GLY A 18 -30.94 -8.05 -3.51
C GLY A 18 -31.96 -6.97 -3.92
N TRP A 19 -32.89 -7.31 -4.78
CA TRP A 19 -33.94 -6.41 -5.25
C TRP A 19 -34.94 -6.12 -4.13
N SER A 20 -34.83 -4.94 -3.51
CA SER A 20 -35.94 -4.27 -2.86
C SER A 20 -36.05 -2.86 -3.43
N GLN A 21 -37.29 -2.42 -3.74
CA GLN A 21 -37.60 -1.07 -4.24
C GLN A 21 -37.26 -0.01 -3.17
N ALA A 22 -35.99 0.36 -3.07
CA ALA A 22 -35.58 1.63 -2.49
C ALA A 22 -35.41 2.62 -3.66
N SER A 23 -35.90 3.86 -3.52
CA SER A 23 -35.68 4.94 -4.47
C SER A 23 -34.23 4.94 -4.95
N GLU A 24 -34.05 4.99 -6.27
CA GLU A 24 -32.74 4.84 -6.93
C GLU A 24 -31.70 5.80 -6.33
N PHE A 25 -30.90 5.30 -5.39
CA PHE A 25 -29.70 6.01 -4.95
C PHE A 25 -28.75 6.09 -6.14
N GLN A 26 -28.33 7.29 -6.52
CA GLN A 26 -27.37 7.52 -7.59
C GLN A 26 -26.06 8.05 -6.98
N ALA A 27 -25.08 7.19 -6.83
CA ALA A 27 -23.76 7.56 -6.32
C ALA A 27 -23.09 8.62 -7.22
N VAL A 28 -23.29 8.52 -8.54
CA VAL A 28 -22.99 9.56 -9.53
C VAL A 28 -24.30 9.88 -10.26
N PRO A 29 -24.76 11.14 -10.28
CA PRO A 29 -25.98 11.49 -10.98
C PRO A 29 -25.87 11.19 -12.49
N LYS A 30 -26.82 10.44 -13.06
CA LYS A 30 -26.81 10.04 -14.49
C LYS A 30 -26.60 11.21 -15.46
N ALA A 31 -27.21 12.36 -15.16
CA ALA A 31 -27.05 13.55 -15.98
C ALA A 31 -25.65 14.17 -15.93
N GLN A 32 -24.80 13.74 -14.99
CA GLN A 32 -23.46 14.25 -14.76
C GLN A 32 -22.37 13.22 -15.01
N GLU A 33 -22.70 11.96 -15.33
CA GLU A 33 -21.72 10.87 -15.52
C GLU A 33 -20.56 11.26 -16.45
N GLN A 34 -20.86 12.02 -17.51
CA GLN A 34 -19.85 12.47 -18.45
C GLN A 34 -18.83 13.44 -17.83
N LEU A 35 -19.18 14.15 -16.77
CA LEU A 35 -18.26 15.03 -16.04
C LEU A 35 -17.30 14.23 -15.15
N TYR A 36 -17.68 13.02 -14.76
CA TYR A 36 -16.88 12.12 -13.92
C TYR A 36 -16.14 11.08 -14.78
N ARG A 37 -15.61 11.54 -15.92
CA ARG A 37 -14.70 10.85 -16.81
C ARG A 37 -13.44 11.69 -17.01
N PHE A 38 -12.33 11.03 -17.27
CA PHE A 38 -11.07 11.74 -17.56
C PHE A 38 -11.18 12.62 -18.81
N ASP A 39 -10.67 13.82 -18.71
CA ASP A 39 -10.30 14.64 -19.87
C ASP A 39 -8.79 14.55 -20.10
N LEU A 40 -8.33 13.41 -20.62
CA LEU A 40 -6.91 13.18 -20.87
C LEU A 40 -6.35 14.10 -21.95
N LYS A 41 -7.20 14.60 -22.87
CA LYS A 41 -6.77 15.58 -23.88
C LYS A 41 -6.42 16.91 -23.26
N LYS A 42 -7.18 17.36 -22.27
CA LYS A 42 -6.93 18.59 -21.52
C LYS A 42 -5.74 18.44 -20.57
N ASN A 43 -5.66 17.30 -19.89
CA ASN A 43 -4.77 17.10 -18.75
C ASN A 43 -3.39 16.55 -19.14
N PHE A 44 -3.27 15.83 -20.26
CA PHE A 44 -2.02 15.21 -20.71
C PHE A 44 -1.67 15.57 -22.15
N TYR A 45 -2.30 14.92 -23.13
CA TYR A 45 -1.95 15.06 -24.55
C TYR A 45 -3.21 15.25 -25.38
N PRO A 46 -3.27 16.30 -26.22
CA PRO A 46 -4.41 16.51 -27.10
C PRO A 46 -4.57 15.39 -28.15
N ASP A 47 -3.47 14.75 -28.52
CA ASP A 47 -3.39 13.65 -29.48
C ASP A 47 -2.10 12.82 -29.30
N GLU A 48 -1.98 11.74 -30.06
CA GLU A 48 -0.79 10.86 -30.01
C GLU A 48 0.46 11.54 -30.58
N ALA A 49 0.34 12.51 -31.48
CA ALA A 49 1.50 13.24 -31.99
C ALA A 49 2.19 14.05 -30.87
N ALA A 50 1.42 14.66 -29.98
CA ALA A 50 1.97 15.35 -28.81
C ALA A 50 2.65 14.40 -27.82
N PHE A 51 2.13 13.18 -27.66
CA PHE A 51 2.77 12.11 -26.87
C PHE A 51 4.13 11.71 -27.49
N GLU A 52 4.19 11.50 -28.83
CA GLU A 52 5.42 11.15 -29.52
C GLU A 52 6.49 12.27 -29.43
N VAL A 53 6.08 13.53 -29.32
CA VAL A 53 7.02 14.64 -29.09
C VAL A 53 7.72 14.48 -27.73
N ASP A 54 6.97 14.24 -26.64
CA ASP A 54 7.55 14.05 -25.31
C ASP A 54 8.40 12.76 -25.28
N LEU A 55 7.97 11.69 -25.94
CA LEU A 55 8.78 10.47 -26.09
C LEU A 55 10.10 10.76 -26.82
N GLY A 56 10.06 11.58 -27.86
CA GLY A 56 11.27 12.05 -28.55
C GLY A 56 12.17 12.93 -27.67
N VAL A 57 11.61 13.70 -26.72
CA VAL A 57 12.42 14.44 -25.72
C VAL A 57 13.12 13.46 -24.80
N LEU A 58 12.39 12.50 -24.22
CA LEU A 58 12.95 11.46 -23.35
C LEU A 58 14.08 10.69 -24.03
N THR A 59 13.85 10.24 -25.27
CA THR A 59 14.83 9.50 -26.06
C THR A 59 16.12 10.29 -26.25
N ARG A 60 16.03 11.58 -26.63
CA ARG A 60 17.21 12.44 -26.78
C ARG A 60 17.96 12.66 -25.47
N ASP A 61 17.24 12.81 -24.35
CA ASP A 61 17.88 13.00 -23.04
C ASP A 61 18.66 11.74 -22.64
N ILE A 62 18.14 10.56 -22.95
CA ILE A 62 18.82 9.29 -22.69
C ILE A 62 20.01 9.09 -23.66
N GLU A 63 19.87 9.41 -24.93
CA GLU A 63 20.98 9.37 -25.91
C GLU A 63 22.09 10.34 -25.50
N GLU A 64 21.75 11.54 -25.02
CA GLU A 64 22.71 12.51 -24.49
C GLU A 64 23.41 11.98 -23.23
N LEU A 65 22.67 11.28 -22.34
CA LEU A 65 23.23 10.64 -21.15
C LEU A 65 24.21 9.54 -21.54
N GLU A 66 23.87 8.70 -22.53
CA GLU A 66 24.75 7.63 -23.02
C GLU A 66 26.08 8.14 -23.60
N THR A 67 26.15 9.40 -24.08
CA THR A 67 27.42 9.98 -24.56
C THR A 67 28.50 10.06 -23.48
N ILE A 68 28.13 10.01 -22.21
CA ILE A 68 29.06 10.05 -21.06
C ILE A 68 29.21 8.71 -20.37
N LYS A 69 28.67 7.64 -20.93
CA LYS A 69 28.86 6.27 -20.44
C LYS A 69 30.33 5.90 -20.44
N GLY A 70 30.82 5.39 -19.32
CA GLY A 70 32.25 5.13 -19.09
C GLY A 70 33.04 6.35 -18.61
N HIS A 71 32.40 7.52 -18.47
CA HIS A 71 33.04 8.80 -18.19
C HIS A 71 32.36 9.63 -17.08
N VAL A 72 31.34 9.10 -16.40
CA VAL A 72 30.63 9.84 -15.32
C VAL A 72 31.59 10.21 -14.18
N ALA A 73 32.52 9.31 -13.86
CA ALA A 73 33.52 9.48 -12.79
C ALA A 73 34.75 10.32 -13.20
N ASP A 74 34.88 10.74 -14.46
CA ASP A 74 36.10 11.41 -14.96
C ASP A 74 36.16 12.89 -14.55
N SER A 75 35.02 13.56 -14.39
CA SER A 75 34.94 14.98 -14.07
C SER A 75 33.68 15.37 -13.30
N ALA A 76 33.77 16.48 -12.57
CA ALA A 76 32.62 17.11 -11.91
C ALA A 76 31.51 17.48 -12.88
N GLU A 77 31.86 17.91 -14.11
CA GLU A 77 30.89 18.27 -15.15
C GLU A 77 30.12 17.06 -15.65
N ASN A 78 30.78 15.92 -15.90
CA ASN A 78 30.11 14.69 -16.34
C ASN A 78 29.18 14.14 -15.25
N LEU A 79 29.63 14.15 -13.98
CA LEU A 79 28.79 13.73 -12.86
C LEU A 79 27.54 14.63 -12.75
N TYR A 80 27.72 15.96 -12.81
CA TYR A 80 26.59 16.90 -12.81
C TYR A 80 25.65 16.66 -13.98
N LYS A 81 26.19 16.52 -15.20
CA LYS A 81 25.42 16.25 -16.41
C LYS A 81 24.57 14.97 -16.27
N ALA A 82 25.14 13.91 -15.70
CA ALA A 82 24.42 12.66 -15.49
C ALA A 82 23.17 12.83 -14.61
N TYR A 83 23.31 13.49 -13.47
CA TYR A 83 22.20 13.73 -12.54
C TYR A 83 21.21 14.76 -13.06
N ALA A 84 21.67 15.82 -13.73
CA ALA A 84 20.82 16.86 -14.28
C ALA A 84 19.94 16.33 -15.43
N LEU A 85 20.49 15.47 -16.31
CA LEU A 85 19.73 14.81 -17.36
C LEU A 85 18.69 13.85 -16.78
N ASN A 86 19.07 13.06 -15.79
CA ASN A 86 18.15 12.15 -15.13
C ASN A 86 17.00 12.92 -14.46
N ASP A 87 17.29 13.95 -13.68
CA ASP A 87 16.30 14.80 -13.00
C ASP A 87 15.30 15.43 -14.01
N ARG A 88 15.82 15.89 -15.17
CA ARG A 88 15.00 16.46 -16.26
C ARG A 88 14.10 15.41 -16.93
N SER A 89 14.57 14.17 -17.06
CA SER A 89 13.85 13.09 -17.74
C SER A 89 12.69 12.52 -16.91
N ILE A 90 12.79 12.54 -15.59
CA ILE A 90 11.81 11.95 -14.67
C ILE A 90 10.37 12.47 -14.89
N PRO A 91 10.09 13.79 -14.94
CA PRO A 91 8.73 14.29 -15.17
C PRO A 91 8.17 13.87 -16.54
N VAL A 92 9.02 13.88 -17.58
CA VAL A 92 8.61 13.47 -18.93
C VAL A 92 8.24 12.01 -18.94
N TRP A 93 9.07 11.16 -18.33
CA TRP A 93 8.81 9.72 -18.18
C TRP A 93 7.50 9.46 -17.47
N TRP A 94 7.29 10.07 -16.29
CA TRP A 94 6.07 9.84 -15.51
C TRP A 94 4.82 10.35 -16.22
N LYS A 95 4.90 11.45 -16.96
CA LYS A 95 3.77 11.93 -17.74
C LYS A 95 3.37 10.95 -18.85
N LEU A 96 4.35 10.37 -19.55
CA LEU A 96 4.13 9.36 -20.58
C LEU A 96 3.52 8.08 -19.98
N TRP A 97 4.11 7.61 -18.87
CA TRP A 97 3.66 6.42 -18.15
C TRP A 97 2.22 6.56 -17.66
N VAL A 98 1.93 7.60 -16.88
CA VAL A 98 0.60 7.84 -16.29
C VAL A 98 -0.46 7.96 -17.38
N TYR A 99 -0.15 8.63 -18.48
CA TYR A 99 -1.10 8.73 -19.60
C TYR A 99 -1.44 7.37 -20.22
N ALA A 100 -0.45 6.53 -20.44
CA ALA A 100 -0.66 5.20 -21.01
C ALA A 100 -1.44 4.30 -20.04
N ASP A 101 -1.09 4.32 -18.76
CA ASP A 101 -1.74 3.56 -17.70
C ASP A 101 -3.22 3.96 -17.51
N LEU A 102 -3.52 5.26 -17.49
CA LEU A 102 -4.90 5.75 -17.36
C LEU A 102 -5.76 5.37 -18.57
N ARG A 103 -5.22 5.39 -19.78
CA ARG A 103 -5.93 4.93 -20.98
C ARG A 103 -6.28 3.45 -20.87
N TYR A 104 -5.31 2.63 -20.51
CA TYR A 104 -5.52 1.21 -20.25
C TYR A 104 -6.51 0.96 -19.13
N SER A 105 -6.42 1.69 -18.03
CA SER A 105 -7.31 1.52 -16.87
C SER A 105 -8.76 1.84 -17.18
N VAL A 106 -9.01 2.84 -18.02
CA VAL A 106 -10.37 3.18 -18.49
C VAL A 106 -10.91 2.14 -19.47
N ASN A 107 -10.04 1.55 -20.29
CA ASN A 107 -10.40 0.52 -21.27
C ASN A 107 -9.24 -0.47 -21.45
N THR A 108 -9.35 -1.65 -20.85
CA THR A 108 -8.32 -2.70 -20.91
C THR A 108 -8.07 -3.28 -22.30
N ASP A 109 -8.88 -2.95 -23.31
CA ASP A 109 -8.59 -3.26 -24.71
C ASP A 109 -7.60 -2.26 -25.36
N ASP A 110 -7.36 -1.10 -24.72
CA ASP A 110 -6.43 -0.07 -25.22
C ASP A 110 -4.99 -0.36 -24.76
N MET A 111 -4.48 -1.53 -25.13
CA MET A 111 -3.19 -2.04 -24.66
C MET A 111 -1.97 -1.48 -25.40
N ALA A 112 -2.13 -1.04 -26.64
CA ALA A 112 -1.00 -0.77 -27.55
C ALA A 112 -0.02 0.27 -27.00
N LEU A 113 -0.53 1.34 -26.38
CA LEU A 113 0.31 2.38 -25.80
C LEU A 113 0.91 1.93 -24.46
N TYR A 114 0.15 1.20 -23.66
CA TYR A 114 0.62 0.63 -22.40
C TYR A 114 1.78 -0.35 -22.64
N GLU A 115 1.63 -1.31 -23.57
CA GLU A 115 2.70 -2.24 -23.94
C GLU A 115 3.95 -1.54 -24.51
N LYS A 116 3.73 -0.46 -25.28
CA LYS A 116 4.84 0.36 -25.79
C LYS A 116 5.64 0.98 -24.65
N ILE A 117 4.98 1.55 -23.65
CA ILE A 117 5.62 2.18 -22.49
C ILE A 117 6.26 1.15 -21.56
N GLU A 118 5.63 0.00 -21.31
CA GLU A 118 6.21 -1.12 -20.58
C GLU A 118 7.54 -1.57 -21.19
N LYS A 119 7.57 -1.72 -22.50
CA LYS A 119 8.81 -2.08 -23.22
C LYS A 119 9.89 -1.02 -23.08
N ILE A 120 9.52 0.26 -23.20
CA ILE A 120 10.46 1.39 -23.03
C ILE A 120 10.98 1.43 -21.59
N SER A 121 10.15 1.15 -20.59
CA SER A 121 10.57 1.09 -19.19
C SER A 121 11.71 0.10 -18.95
N GLY A 122 11.53 -1.12 -19.45
CA GLY A 122 12.57 -2.15 -19.31
C GLY A 122 13.88 -1.82 -20.03
N ASP A 123 13.80 -1.12 -21.17
CA ASP A 123 14.96 -0.65 -21.91
C ASP A 123 15.66 0.52 -21.20
N LEU A 124 14.89 1.49 -20.72
CA LEU A 124 15.41 2.66 -19.98
C LEU A 124 16.24 2.27 -18.76
N ASP A 125 15.71 1.40 -17.91
CA ASP A 125 16.41 0.97 -16.69
C ASP A 125 17.79 0.40 -17.02
N SER A 126 17.92 -0.38 -18.08
CA SER A 126 19.19 -0.95 -18.51
C SER A 126 20.15 0.09 -19.08
N ARG A 127 19.64 1.07 -19.82
CA ARG A 127 20.43 2.12 -20.48
C ARG A 127 21.02 3.12 -19.48
N ILE A 128 20.32 3.44 -18.38
CA ILE A 128 20.76 4.44 -17.38
C ILE A 128 21.49 3.83 -16.17
N GLN A 129 21.51 2.50 -16.02
CA GLN A 129 22.12 1.79 -14.88
C GLN A 129 23.59 2.18 -14.65
N PHE A 130 24.33 2.50 -15.73
CA PHE A 130 25.74 2.89 -15.64
C PHE A 130 25.96 4.13 -14.78
N VAL A 131 25.03 5.08 -14.71
CA VAL A 131 25.12 6.28 -13.88
C VAL A 131 25.33 5.89 -12.41
N LYS A 132 24.52 4.95 -11.92
CA LYS A 132 24.66 4.44 -10.55
C LYS A 132 25.99 3.73 -10.35
N THR A 133 26.35 2.82 -11.25
CA THR A 133 27.56 2.01 -11.15
C THR A 133 28.83 2.86 -11.18
N GLU A 134 28.91 3.82 -12.10
CA GLU A 134 30.06 4.72 -12.22
C GLU A 134 30.14 5.72 -11.06
N THR A 135 28.98 6.20 -10.54
CA THR A 135 28.93 7.03 -9.32
C THR A 135 29.48 6.27 -8.12
N GLN A 136 29.20 4.97 -8.00
CA GLN A 136 29.75 4.12 -6.93
C GLN A 136 31.28 4.01 -6.98
N ALA A 137 31.88 4.10 -8.16
CA ALA A 137 33.33 4.02 -8.32
C ALA A 137 34.08 5.28 -7.84
N ILE A 138 33.40 6.41 -7.70
CA ILE A 138 34.02 7.68 -7.27
C ILE A 138 34.42 7.59 -5.79
N ASP A 139 35.70 7.74 -5.49
CA ASP A 139 36.21 7.79 -4.10
C ASP A 139 35.84 9.10 -3.39
N ASP A 140 35.99 9.13 -2.05
CA ASP A 140 35.56 10.28 -1.24
C ASP A 140 36.38 11.55 -1.52
N ALA A 141 37.70 11.42 -1.80
CA ALA A 141 38.55 12.56 -2.10
C ALA A 141 38.20 13.16 -3.47
N THR A 142 37.94 12.31 -4.45
CA THR A 142 37.49 12.71 -5.79
C THR A 142 36.12 13.38 -5.73
N LEU A 143 35.16 12.81 -4.99
CA LEU A 143 33.83 13.43 -4.82
C LEU A 143 33.94 14.79 -4.12
N ALA A 144 34.74 14.90 -3.05
CA ALA A 144 34.93 16.16 -2.35
C ALA A 144 35.59 17.24 -3.24
N ARG A 145 36.47 16.83 -4.16
CA ARG A 145 37.04 17.70 -5.19
C ARG A 145 35.97 18.13 -6.19
N PHE A 146 35.16 17.20 -6.72
CA PHE A 146 34.10 17.48 -7.67
C PHE A 146 33.03 18.43 -7.09
N MET A 147 32.66 18.28 -5.83
CA MET A 147 31.74 19.19 -5.14
C MET A 147 32.29 20.63 -5.02
N LYS A 148 33.63 20.80 -4.98
CA LYS A 148 34.25 22.11 -4.99
C LYS A 148 34.38 22.71 -6.40
N GLU A 149 34.68 21.87 -7.39
CA GLU A 149 34.82 22.28 -8.80
C GLU A 149 33.47 22.65 -9.42
N LYS A 150 32.37 21.96 -9.01
CA LYS A 150 31.02 22.17 -9.50
C LYS A 150 30.04 22.28 -8.32
N PRO A 151 29.87 23.46 -7.72
CA PRO A 151 29.00 23.64 -6.54
C PRO A 151 27.53 23.23 -6.76
N GLU A 152 27.05 23.24 -8.01
CA GLU A 152 25.70 22.79 -8.39
C GLU A 152 25.46 21.29 -8.10
N LEU A 153 26.52 20.48 -7.97
CA LEU A 153 26.43 19.10 -7.53
C LEU A 153 25.82 18.95 -6.12
N ALA A 154 25.89 20.01 -5.29
CA ALA A 154 25.26 20.00 -3.97
C ALA A 154 23.75 19.73 -4.06
N THR A 155 23.13 20.11 -5.17
CA THR A 155 21.70 19.81 -5.45
C THR A 155 21.41 18.32 -5.53
N TYR A 156 22.39 17.51 -5.95
CA TYR A 156 22.27 16.05 -6.13
C TYR A 156 23.03 15.26 -5.07
N ALA A 157 23.49 15.93 -3.99
CA ALA A 157 24.34 15.31 -2.99
C ALA A 157 23.74 14.03 -2.42
N PHE A 158 22.46 14.04 -2.06
CA PHE A 158 21.79 12.86 -1.51
C PHE A 158 21.60 11.75 -2.56
N ALA A 159 21.23 12.07 -3.79
CA ALA A 159 21.10 11.08 -4.86
C ALA A 159 22.44 10.40 -5.18
N ILE A 160 23.54 11.17 -5.15
CA ILE A 160 24.90 10.66 -5.27
C ILE A 160 25.25 9.75 -4.09
N GLU A 161 24.92 10.17 -2.86
CA GLU A 161 25.13 9.37 -1.65
C GLU A 161 24.31 8.09 -1.68
N GLN A 162 23.04 8.15 -2.08
CA GLN A 162 22.18 6.96 -2.28
C GLN A 162 22.84 5.95 -3.24
N ALA A 163 23.37 6.39 -4.38
CA ALA A 163 24.07 5.50 -5.30
C ALA A 163 25.29 4.88 -4.63
N ARG A 164 26.13 5.69 -3.96
CA ARG A 164 27.39 5.26 -3.32
C ARG A 164 27.19 4.39 -2.07
N ARG A 165 26.08 4.55 -1.38
CA ARG A 165 25.70 3.75 -0.19
C ARG A 165 25.68 2.24 -0.48
N TYR A 166 25.36 1.85 -1.71
CA TYR A 166 25.35 0.44 -2.13
C TYR A 166 26.75 -0.11 -2.47
N ARG A 167 27.82 0.71 -2.47
CA ARG A 167 29.19 0.27 -2.81
C ARG A 167 29.65 -0.97 -2.03
N PRO A 168 29.45 -1.08 -0.70
CA PRO A 168 29.83 -2.27 0.05
C PRO A 168 29.07 -3.54 -0.37
N HIS A 169 27.94 -3.36 -1.07
CA HIS A 169 27.01 -4.40 -1.47
C HIS A 169 26.98 -4.62 -2.99
N THR A 170 27.90 -4.01 -3.71
CA THR A 170 28.06 -4.15 -5.17
C THR A 170 29.24 -5.05 -5.46
N LEU A 171 29.01 -6.09 -6.25
CA LEU A 171 30.03 -7.06 -6.65
C LEU A 171 30.86 -6.54 -7.84
N PRO A 172 32.01 -7.17 -8.15
CA PRO A 172 32.71 -6.95 -9.41
C PRO A 172 31.77 -7.09 -10.62
N LEU A 173 32.03 -6.32 -11.67
CA LEU A 173 31.15 -6.19 -12.82
C LEU A 173 30.75 -7.54 -13.46
N ASP A 174 31.72 -8.43 -13.64
CA ASP A 174 31.53 -9.77 -14.20
C ASP A 174 30.56 -10.63 -13.34
N GLN A 175 30.64 -10.48 -12.02
CA GLN A 175 29.74 -11.18 -11.10
C GLN A 175 28.34 -10.56 -11.09
N GLU A 176 28.23 -9.22 -11.18
CA GLU A 176 26.94 -8.53 -11.33
C GLU A 176 26.22 -8.93 -12.63
N GLU A 177 26.94 -8.98 -13.75
CA GLU A 177 26.41 -9.43 -15.04
C GLU A 177 25.94 -10.88 -14.97
N MET A 178 26.68 -11.77 -14.34
CA MET A 178 26.28 -13.16 -14.14
C MET A 178 25.02 -13.26 -13.29
N LEU A 179 24.96 -12.57 -12.15
CA LEU A 179 23.78 -12.58 -11.27
C LEU A 179 22.58 -11.95 -11.95
N SER A 180 22.74 -10.84 -12.67
CA SER A 180 21.67 -10.19 -13.43
C SER A 180 21.07 -11.13 -14.49
N THR A 181 21.90 -11.95 -15.14
CA THR A 181 21.44 -12.96 -16.11
C THR A 181 20.61 -14.06 -15.43
N LEU A 182 20.96 -14.45 -14.20
CA LEU A 182 20.28 -15.50 -13.45
C LEU A 182 19.05 -14.99 -12.69
N ASP A 183 19.00 -13.71 -12.34
CA ASP A 183 17.96 -13.10 -11.50
C ASP A 183 16.51 -13.45 -11.93
N PRO A 184 16.12 -13.36 -13.23
CA PRO A 184 14.77 -13.72 -13.64
C PRO A 184 14.38 -15.16 -13.38
N TYR A 185 15.36 -16.05 -13.20
CA TYR A 185 15.13 -17.47 -12.93
C TYR A 185 15.20 -17.80 -11.45
N VAL A 186 16.10 -17.13 -10.72
CA VAL A 186 16.39 -17.44 -9.32
C VAL A 186 15.42 -16.75 -8.35
N ASN A 187 15.01 -15.52 -8.63
CA ASN A 187 14.13 -14.76 -7.75
C ASN A 187 12.64 -14.91 -8.04
N THR A 188 12.25 -15.40 -9.23
CA THR A 188 10.83 -15.49 -9.61
C THR A 188 10.24 -16.90 -9.54
N TRP A 189 11.08 -17.95 -9.42
CA TRP A 189 10.56 -19.33 -9.50
C TRP A 189 9.61 -19.69 -8.35
N SER A 190 9.89 -19.22 -7.13
CA SER A 190 9.06 -19.51 -5.95
C SER A 190 7.66 -18.90 -6.09
N ALA A 191 7.58 -17.65 -6.58
CA ALA A 191 6.32 -16.99 -6.90
C ALA A 191 5.55 -17.72 -8.02
N LYS A 192 6.26 -18.14 -9.07
CA LYS A 192 5.66 -18.88 -10.18
C LYS A 192 5.18 -20.26 -9.76
N LEU A 193 5.92 -20.95 -8.88
CA LEU A 193 5.50 -22.24 -8.33
C LEU A 193 4.28 -22.07 -7.44
N TYR A 194 4.29 -21.07 -6.55
CA TYR A 194 3.14 -20.72 -5.72
C TYR A 194 1.89 -20.48 -6.57
N GLN A 195 1.97 -19.60 -7.57
CA GLN A 195 0.86 -19.28 -8.45
C GLN A 195 0.37 -20.50 -9.25
N ALA A 196 1.30 -21.26 -9.84
CA ALA A 196 0.94 -22.48 -10.59
C ALA A 196 0.30 -23.56 -9.70
N CYS A 197 0.63 -23.60 -8.42
CA CYS A 197 0.01 -24.48 -7.45
C CYS A 197 -1.39 -23.97 -7.09
N LEU A 198 -1.53 -22.67 -6.81
CA LEU A 198 -2.80 -22.03 -6.52
C LEU A 198 -3.81 -22.18 -7.68
N ASP A 199 -3.37 -21.96 -8.92
CA ASP A 199 -4.20 -22.09 -10.14
C ASP A 199 -4.71 -23.53 -10.35
N ARG A 200 -4.06 -24.52 -9.74
CA ARG A 200 -4.45 -25.93 -9.82
C ARG A 200 -5.08 -26.48 -8.56
N THR A 201 -5.12 -25.68 -7.50
CA THR A 201 -5.84 -26.04 -6.28
C THR A 201 -7.33 -26.11 -6.61
N ASN A 202 -7.94 -27.22 -6.26
CA ASN A 202 -9.37 -27.42 -6.49
C ASN A 202 -10.17 -26.79 -5.35
N PHE A 203 -10.66 -25.57 -5.59
CA PHE A 203 -11.62 -24.96 -4.69
C PHE A 203 -13.03 -25.43 -5.08
N PRO A 204 -13.84 -25.87 -4.12
CA PRO A 204 -15.22 -26.25 -4.41
C PRO A 204 -16.05 -25.08 -4.93
N ASP A 205 -17.10 -25.40 -5.68
CA ASP A 205 -18.11 -24.46 -6.10
C ASP A 205 -19.29 -24.48 -5.13
N LEU A 206 -19.78 -23.30 -4.75
CA LEU A 206 -21.01 -23.15 -3.98
C LEU A 206 -22.15 -22.56 -4.85
N VAL A 207 -23.37 -23.07 -4.64
CA VAL A 207 -24.56 -22.55 -5.36
C VAL A 207 -25.29 -21.54 -4.49
N VAL A 208 -25.28 -20.28 -4.92
CA VAL A 208 -25.91 -19.17 -4.20
C VAL A 208 -26.87 -18.44 -5.13
N GLY A 209 -28.16 -18.40 -4.78
CA GLY A 209 -29.16 -17.73 -5.60
C GLY A 209 -29.39 -18.36 -6.98
N GLY A 210 -28.94 -19.60 -7.21
CA GLY A 210 -28.98 -20.29 -8.49
C GLY A 210 -27.75 -20.08 -9.37
N GLU A 211 -26.78 -19.33 -8.92
CA GLU A 211 -25.46 -19.15 -9.55
C GLU A 211 -24.42 -20.07 -8.89
N THR A 212 -23.53 -20.63 -9.69
CA THR A 212 -22.40 -21.45 -9.23
C THR A 212 -21.18 -20.54 -9.12
N LEU A 213 -20.63 -20.45 -7.89
CA LEU A 213 -19.54 -19.55 -7.55
C LEU A 213 -18.35 -20.34 -7.00
N ASP A 214 -17.18 -20.20 -7.61
CA ASP A 214 -15.92 -20.74 -7.10
C ASP A 214 -15.56 -20.08 -5.76
N VAL A 215 -15.19 -20.87 -4.74
CA VAL A 215 -14.93 -20.39 -3.38
C VAL A 215 -13.75 -19.44 -3.32
N ASN A 216 -12.67 -19.68 -4.07
CA ASN A 216 -11.48 -18.82 -4.05
C ASN A 216 -11.75 -17.47 -4.72
N LEU A 217 -12.30 -17.50 -5.95
CA LEU A 217 -12.57 -16.29 -6.72
C LEU A 217 -13.65 -15.41 -6.06
N ASN A 218 -14.57 -16.01 -5.32
CA ASN A 218 -15.72 -15.33 -4.71
C ASN A 218 -15.68 -15.31 -3.18
N TYR A 219 -14.55 -15.65 -2.55
CA TYR A 219 -14.41 -15.78 -1.10
C TYR A 219 -15.03 -14.60 -0.34
N SER A 220 -14.67 -13.39 -0.73
CA SER A 220 -15.14 -12.16 -0.08
C SER A 220 -16.67 -11.97 -0.20
N ALA A 221 -17.28 -12.35 -1.31
CA ALA A 221 -18.72 -12.28 -1.51
C ALA A 221 -19.44 -13.40 -0.72
N LEU A 222 -18.87 -14.61 -0.72
CA LEU A 222 -19.44 -15.80 -0.07
C LEU A 222 -19.37 -15.72 1.46
N ILE A 223 -18.23 -15.28 2.03
CA ILE A 223 -18.05 -15.17 3.49
C ILE A 223 -18.93 -14.07 4.11
N ASN A 224 -19.47 -13.16 3.30
CA ASN A 224 -20.37 -12.10 3.72
C ASN A 224 -21.86 -12.40 3.43
N GLN A 225 -22.20 -13.61 2.98
CA GLN A 225 -23.61 -14.02 2.76
C GLN A 225 -24.39 -14.03 4.06
N ASN A 226 -25.71 -13.79 3.97
CA ASN A 226 -26.60 -13.84 5.12
C ASN A 226 -26.81 -15.28 5.62
N ASP A 227 -26.74 -16.27 4.72
CA ASP A 227 -26.82 -17.68 5.08
C ASP A 227 -25.52 -18.13 5.77
N ARG A 228 -25.67 -18.57 7.02
CA ARG A 228 -24.56 -19.04 7.85
C ARG A 228 -23.89 -20.29 7.31
N ASN A 229 -24.65 -21.18 6.66
CA ASN A 229 -24.08 -22.42 6.10
C ASN A 229 -23.16 -22.08 4.94
N ILE A 230 -23.55 -21.13 4.07
CA ILE A 230 -22.68 -20.64 2.99
C ILE A 230 -21.39 -20.08 3.56
N ARG A 231 -21.45 -19.23 4.60
CA ARG A 231 -20.22 -18.69 5.22
C ARG A 231 -19.34 -19.77 5.81
N LYS A 232 -19.95 -20.77 6.49
CA LYS A 232 -19.23 -21.89 7.07
C LYS A 232 -18.54 -22.73 5.99
N GLU A 233 -19.29 -23.17 4.98
CA GLU A 233 -18.75 -23.96 3.87
C GLU A 233 -17.64 -23.19 3.14
N THR A 234 -17.85 -21.89 2.86
CA THR A 234 -16.82 -21.02 2.25
C THR A 234 -15.52 -21.04 3.06
N TRP A 235 -15.61 -20.87 4.39
CA TRP A 235 -14.44 -20.81 5.24
C TRP A 235 -13.74 -22.18 5.32
N GLU A 236 -14.49 -23.25 5.56
CA GLU A 236 -13.97 -24.62 5.69
C GLU A 236 -13.33 -25.09 4.37
N ASP A 237 -14.00 -24.91 3.25
CA ASP A 237 -13.51 -25.31 1.93
C ASP A 237 -12.27 -24.55 1.51
N TYR A 238 -12.24 -23.24 1.77
CA TYR A 238 -11.07 -22.42 1.45
C TYR A 238 -9.82 -22.87 2.21
N PHE A 239 -9.89 -22.95 3.54
CA PHE A 239 -8.75 -23.37 4.37
C PHE A 239 -8.33 -24.80 4.09
N HIS A 240 -9.28 -25.70 3.84
CA HIS A 240 -9.00 -27.08 3.49
C HIS A 240 -8.25 -27.18 2.16
N SER A 241 -8.77 -26.52 1.13
CA SER A 241 -8.14 -26.51 -0.20
C SER A 241 -6.74 -25.92 -0.19
N MET A 242 -6.52 -24.81 0.53
CA MET A 242 -5.18 -24.22 0.69
C MET A 242 -4.22 -25.20 1.40
N ALA A 243 -4.70 -25.91 2.42
CA ALA A 243 -3.88 -26.84 3.19
C ALA A 243 -3.47 -28.11 2.40
N GLU A 244 -4.20 -28.50 1.35
CA GLU A 244 -3.87 -29.67 0.53
C GLU A 244 -2.47 -29.59 -0.11
N ASN A 245 -2.07 -28.38 -0.49
CA ASN A 245 -0.79 -28.12 -1.17
C ASN A 245 0.29 -27.53 -0.24
N ARG A 246 0.07 -27.52 1.08
CA ARG A 246 0.94 -26.84 2.04
C ARG A 246 2.41 -27.26 1.95
N ASP A 247 2.69 -28.54 1.65
CA ASP A 247 4.07 -29.02 1.55
C ASP A 247 4.80 -28.44 0.32
N ILE A 248 4.07 -28.21 -0.78
CA ILE A 248 4.60 -27.55 -1.97
C ILE A 248 4.84 -26.06 -1.67
N TYR A 249 3.90 -25.41 -1.01
CA TYR A 249 4.04 -24.04 -0.56
C TYR A 249 5.23 -23.88 0.41
N ALA A 250 5.37 -24.81 1.39
CA ALA A 250 6.51 -24.81 2.30
C ALA A 250 7.85 -24.97 1.55
N PHE A 251 7.91 -25.87 0.58
CA PHE A 251 9.11 -26.05 -0.23
C PHE A 251 9.47 -24.77 -1.00
N ALA A 252 8.47 -24.14 -1.65
CA ALA A 252 8.68 -22.87 -2.37
C ALA A 252 9.16 -21.75 -1.44
N LEU A 253 8.54 -21.64 -0.27
CA LEU A 253 8.88 -20.61 0.73
C LEU A 253 10.29 -20.83 1.30
N VAL A 254 10.56 -22.02 1.84
CA VAL A 254 11.85 -22.33 2.48
C VAL A 254 13.01 -22.18 1.50
N LYS A 255 12.85 -22.71 0.28
CA LYS A 255 13.91 -22.62 -0.72
C LYS A 255 14.05 -21.21 -1.30
N GLY A 256 12.93 -20.50 -1.47
CA GLY A 256 12.93 -19.11 -1.89
C GLY A 256 13.68 -18.21 -0.88
N CYS A 257 13.37 -18.35 0.41
CA CYS A 257 14.06 -17.61 1.48
C CYS A 257 15.55 -17.97 1.56
N ASP A 258 15.91 -19.27 1.53
CA ASP A 258 17.30 -19.73 1.58
C ASP A 258 18.13 -19.15 0.41
N ILE A 259 17.58 -19.12 -0.79
CA ILE A 259 18.25 -18.56 -1.97
C ILE A 259 18.43 -17.04 -1.82
N ARG A 260 17.39 -16.32 -1.41
CA ARG A 260 17.46 -14.86 -1.22
C ARG A 260 18.46 -14.47 -0.13
N ASP A 261 18.51 -15.22 0.97
CA ASP A 261 19.51 -14.99 2.03
C ASP A 261 20.94 -15.23 1.54
N LYS A 262 21.18 -16.27 0.74
CA LYS A 262 22.49 -16.51 0.13
C LYS A 262 22.90 -15.38 -0.81
N LEU A 263 21.97 -14.90 -1.66
CA LEU A 263 22.24 -13.78 -2.55
C LEU A 263 22.53 -12.49 -1.76
N ALA A 264 21.81 -12.23 -0.69
CA ALA A 264 22.06 -11.10 0.20
C ALA A 264 23.44 -11.22 0.87
N THR A 265 23.80 -12.41 1.35
CA THR A 265 25.11 -12.67 1.97
C THR A 265 26.27 -12.52 0.97
N ILE A 266 26.11 -12.98 -0.28
CA ILE A 266 27.09 -12.77 -1.36
C ILE A 266 27.32 -11.27 -1.57
N ARG A 267 26.30 -10.43 -1.42
CA ARG A 267 26.35 -8.97 -1.50
C ARG A 267 26.75 -8.29 -0.17
N ALA A 268 27.27 -9.06 0.78
CA ALA A 268 27.73 -8.60 2.08
C ALA A 268 26.64 -7.97 2.98
N TYR A 269 25.38 -8.32 2.78
CA TYR A 269 24.35 -8.10 3.79
C TYR A 269 24.36 -9.25 4.81
N ARG A 270 23.85 -8.99 6.00
CA ARG A 270 23.70 -10.02 7.04
C ARG A 270 22.69 -11.10 6.62
N SER A 271 21.57 -10.68 6.05
CA SER A 271 20.47 -11.52 5.61
C SER A 271 19.64 -10.79 4.53
N PHE A 272 18.69 -11.48 3.92
CA PHE A 272 17.76 -10.82 2.98
C PHE A 272 16.86 -9.77 3.66
N PRO A 273 16.26 -10.01 4.86
CA PRO A 273 15.55 -8.95 5.57
C PRO A 273 16.43 -7.72 5.86
N ASP A 274 17.69 -7.91 6.25
CA ASP A 274 18.62 -6.81 6.48
C ASP A 274 18.85 -5.97 5.20
N ALA A 275 19.00 -6.63 4.04
CA ALA A 275 19.11 -5.95 2.75
C ALA A 275 17.84 -5.14 2.43
N LYS A 276 16.65 -5.67 2.74
CA LYS A 276 15.39 -4.96 2.54
C LYS A 276 15.22 -3.76 3.47
N PHE A 277 15.58 -3.90 4.73
CA PHE A 277 15.53 -2.80 5.68
C PHE A 277 16.56 -1.71 5.35
N PHE A 278 17.74 -2.11 4.85
CA PHE A 278 18.72 -1.17 4.32
C PHE A 278 18.12 -0.30 3.20
N GLU A 279 17.38 -0.86 2.25
CA GLU A 279 16.68 -0.09 1.20
C GLU A 279 15.77 1.00 1.78
N LEU A 280 15.14 0.73 2.93
CA LEU A 280 14.20 1.62 3.63
C LEU A 280 14.86 2.59 4.62
N TYR A 281 16.19 2.60 4.73
CA TYR A 281 16.93 3.31 5.77
C TYR A 281 16.57 2.89 7.20
N LEU A 282 16.16 1.64 7.36
CA LEU A 282 15.91 1.00 8.64
C LEU A 282 17.00 -0.04 8.95
N THR A 283 17.14 -0.40 10.21
CA THR A 283 18.01 -1.49 10.64
C THR A 283 17.19 -2.67 11.15
N TYR A 284 17.75 -3.86 11.07
CA TYR A 284 17.11 -5.06 11.58
C TYR A 284 16.63 -4.93 13.03
N PRO A 285 17.44 -4.44 14.01
CA PRO A 285 16.97 -4.25 15.39
C PRO A 285 15.82 -3.24 15.50
N GLN A 286 15.82 -2.17 14.69
CA GLN A 286 14.72 -1.20 14.69
C GLN A 286 13.41 -1.87 14.27
N VAL A 287 13.42 -2.61 13.15
CA VAL A 287 12.20 -3.28 12.64
C VAL A 287 11.72 -4.36 13.60
N SER A 288 12.62 -5.21 14.12
CA SER A 288 12.26 -6.26 15.09
C SER A 288 11.65 -5.67 16.36
N ASN A 289 12.27 -4.62 16.93
CA ASN A 289 11.75 -3.95 18.12
C ASN A 289 10.39 -3.28 17.86
N PHE A 290 10.21 -2.71 16.67
CA PHE A 290 8.95 -2.07 16.29
C PHE A 290 7.81 -3.09 16.16
N PHE A 291 8.09 -4.25 15.54
CA PHE A 291 7.13 -5.35 15.44
C PHE A 291 6.78 -5.93 16.82
N ASP A 292 7.78 -6.11 17.67
CA ASP A 292 7.58 -6.62 19.03
C ASP A 292 6.74 -5.66 19.88
N GLU A 293 6.95 -4.34 19.72
CA GLU A 293 6.13 -3.34 20.43
C GLU A 293 4.67 -3.41 19.99
N ILE A 294 4.41 -3.42 18.68
CA ILE A 294 3.04 -3.58 18.16
C ILE A 294 2.43 -4.90 18.65
N GLY A 295 3.20 -5.98 18.66
CA GLY A 295 2.76 -7.30 19.13
C GLY A 295 2.31 -7.33 20.60
N ARG A 296 2.88 -6.47 21.47
CA ARG A 296 2.44 -6.35 22.87
C ARG A 296 1.00 -5.84 23.01
N HIS A 297 0.50 -5.17 21.99
CA HIS A 297 -0.88 -4.65 21.93
C HIS A 297 -1.88 -5.61 21.27
N ALA A 298 -1.49 -6.86 20.94
CA ALA A 298 -2.37 -7.86 20.32
C ALA A 298 -3.69 -8.08 21.11
N GLY A 299 -3.65 -7.94 22.43
CA GLY A 299 -4.83 -8.03 23.31
C GLY A 299 -5.95 -7.06 22.94
N LEU A 300 -5.62 -5.87 22.41
CA LEU A 300 -6.63 -4.89 22.01
C LEU A 300 -7.54 -5.41 20.89
N ARG A 301 -7.00 -6.21 19.96
CA ARG A 301 -7.84 -6.85 18.94
C ARG A 301 -8.77 -7.91 19.56
N LYS A 302 -8.30 -8.69 20.54
CA LYS A 302 -9.16 -9.63 21.28
C LYS A 302 -10.29 -8.92 22.01
N ASP A 303 -10.02 -7.77 22.61
CA ASP A 303 -11.04 -6.94 23.26
C ASP A 303 -12.08 -6.43 22.26
N TYR A 304 -11.63 -5.90 21.15
CA TYR A 304 -12.52 -5.50 20.06
C TYR A 304 -13.37 -6.68 19.55
N GLU A 305 -12.76 -7.84 19.26
CA GLU A 305 -13.48 -9.02 18.78
C GLU A 305 -14.50 -9.55 19.82
N ARG A 306 -14.19 -9.44 21.13
CA ARG A 306 -15.12 -9.83 22.21
C ARG A 306 -16.40 -8.99 22.17
N ILE A 307 -16.27 -7.66 22.12
CA ILE A 307 -17.44 -6.78 22.09
C ILE A 307 -18.19 -6.92 20.74
N ARG A 308 -17.47 -7.09 19.63
CA ARG A 308 -18.08 -7.37 18.33
C ARG A 308 -18.88 -8.68 18.33
N ARG A 309 -18.36 -9.74 18.94
CA ARG A 309 -19.06 -11.01 19.12
C ARG A 309 -20.39 -10.81 19.84
N ALA A 310 -20.39 -10.05 20.93
CA ALA A 310 -21.62 -9.73 21.67
C ALA A 310 -22.64 -8.95 20.80
N ARG A 311 -22.17 -8.02 19.98
CA ARG A 311 -23.02 -7.28 19.03
C ARG A 311 -23.63 -8.20 17.97
N ILE A 312 -22.84 -9.12 17.40
CA ILE A 312 -23.33 -10.10 16.42
C ILE A 312 -24.39 -10.99 17.07
N GLN A 313 -24.16 -11.52 18.28
CA GLN A 313 -25.16 -12.31 19.02
C GLN A 313 -26.48 -11.54 19.22
N ALA A 314 -26.39 -10.30 19.66
CA ALA A 314 -27.55 -9.46 19.93
C ALA A 314 -28.39 -9.16 18.66
N THR A 315 -27.74 -9.02 17.50
CA THR A 315 -28.42 -8.67 16.24
C THR A 315 -28.91 -9.86 15.44
N THR A 316 -28.25 -11.02 15.59
CA THR A 316 -28.61 -12.25 14.84
C THR A 316 -29.41 -13.24 15.67
N GLY A 317 -29.36 -13.15 17.00
CA GLY A 317 -29.91 -14.15 17.91
C GLY A 317 -29.09 -15.45 17.97
N TYR A 318 -27.84 -15.45 17.50
CA TYR A 318 -26.98 -16.63 17.56
C TYR A 318 -26.51 -16.90 19.00
N ASP A 319 -26.67 -18.14 19.46
CA ASP A 319 -26.13 -18.57 20.77
C ASP A 319 -24.59 -18.56 20.75
N THR A 320 -24.00 -18.93 19.61
CA THR A 320 -22.55 -18.98 19.40
C THR A 320 -22.19 -18.26 18.11
N VAL A 321 -21.17 -17.41 18.16
CA VAL A 321 -20.56 -16.76 17.00
C VAL A 321 -19.26 -17.50 16.67
N TYR A 322 -19.18 -18.03 15.47
CA TYR A 322 -18.02 -18.75 14.97
C TYR A 322 -17.10 -17.84 14.15
N VAL A 323 -15.95 -18.34 13.77
CA VAL A 323 -14.95 -17.56 13.02
C VAL A 323 -15.49 -17.03 11.68
N TRP A 324 -16.32 -17.80 11.00
CA TRP A 324 -16.98 -17.40 9.74
C TRP A 324 -18.09 -16.36 9.91
N ASP A 325 -18.50 -16.09 11.15
CA ASP A 325 -19.48 -15.04 11.47
C ASP A 325 -18.81 -13.70 11.82
N ARG A 326 -17.50 -13.68 12.06
CA ARG A 326 -16.78 -12.52 12.65
C ARG A 326 -16.90 -11.23 11.85
N GLN A 327 -17.07 -11.35 10.52
CA GLN A 327 -17.18 -10.22 9.61
C GLN A 327 -18.62 -9.70 9.47
N MET A 328 -19.59 -10.36 10.09
CA MET A 328 -20.97 -9.93 10.00
C MET A 328 -21.15 -8.53 10.56
N GLN A 329 -21.78 -7.70 9.77
CA GLN A 329 -22.18 -6.36 10.17
C GLN A 329 -23.64 -6.37 10.66
N ALA A 330 -23.99 -5.41 11.52
CA ALA A 330 -25.37 -5.25 11.98
C ALA A 330 -26.34 -5.10 10.80
N GLN A 331 -27.43 -5.84 10.86
CA GLN A 331 -28.48 -5.88 9.82
C GLN A 331 -29.70 -5.02 10.21
N ASP A 332 -29.64 -4.33 11.34
CA ASP A 332 -30.77 -3.66 11.96
C ASP A 332 -30.96 -2.19 11.57
N PHE A 333 -30.22 -1.74 10.53
CA PHE A 333 -30.35 -0.41 9.94
C PHE A 333 -29.84 -0.36 8.51
N ASP A 334 -30.27 0.66 7.75
CA ASP A 334 -29.77 0.91 6.40
C ASP A 334 -28.40 1.58 6.47
N LYS A 335 -27.39 0.93 5.88
CA LYS A 335 -26.03 1.46 5.84
C LYS A 335 -25.98 2.78 5.06
N PRO A 336 -25.24 3.77 5.57
CA PRO A 336 -25.09 5.04 4.87
C PRO A 336 -24.51 4.86 3.46
N ARG A 337 -25.04 5.61 2.53
CA ARG A 337 -24.53 5.74 1.17
C ARG A 337 -24.28 7.23 0.91
N PHE A 338 -23.22 7.52 0.19
CA PHE A 338 -22.77 8.88 -0.10
C PHE A 338 -22.73 9.08 -1.61
N ASP A 339 -23.45 10.04 -2.14
CA ASP A 339 -23.15 10.46 -3.50
C ASP A 339 -21.77 11.12 -3.56
N ILE A 340 -21.22 11.26 -4.77
CA ILE A 340 -19.85 11.78 -4.93
C ILE A 340 -19.69 13.23 -4.41
N SER A 341 -20.76 14.02 -4.42
CA SER A 341 -20.74 15.40 -3.91
C SER A 341 -20.68 15.40 -2.37
N GLU A 342 -21.46 14.52 -1.74
CA GLU A 342 -21.44 14.31 -0.29
C GLU A 342 -20.08 13.76 0.17
N ALA A 343 -19.53 12.76 -0.54
CA ALA A 343 -18.20 12.23 -0.26
C ALA A 343 -17.11 13.31 -0.36
N SER A 344 -17.16 14.10 -1.43
CA SER A 344 -16.23 15.22 -1.63
C SER A 344 -16.31 16.23 -0.50
N LEU A 345 -17.53 16.55 -0.03
CA LEU A 345 -17.72 17.48 1.09
C LEU A 345 -17.18 16.90 2.41
N VAL A 346 -17.47 15.63 2.68
CA VAL A 346 -16.97 14.92 3.89
C VAL A 346 -15.45 14.97 3.94
N ILE A 347 -14.75 14.64 2.84
CA ILE A 347 -13.28 14.66 2.78
C ILE A 347 -12.74 16.07 3.02
N LYS A 348 -13.32 17.07 2.37
CA LYS A 348 -12.95 18.47 2.50
C LYS A 348 -13.14 19.03 3.91
N ASP A 349 -14.18 18.59 4.59
CA ASP A 349 -14.48 19.02 5.95
C ASP A 349 -13.60 18.27 6.97
N ALA A 350 -13.37 16.98 6.77
CA ALA A 350 -12.49 16.16 7.62
C ALA A 350 -11.02 16.65 7.60
N THR A 351 -10.59 17.25 6.50
CA THR A 351 -9.21 17.76 6.31
C THR A 351 -9.12 19.30 6.41
N ALA A 352 -10.18 19.98 6.86
CA ALA A 352 -10.24 21.44 6.88
C ALA A 352 -9.15 22.09 7.77
N MET A 353 -8.64 21.35 8.79
CA MET A 353 -7.56 21.82 9.65
C MET A 353 -6.23 22.06 8.90
N PHE A 354 -6.00 21.44 7.74
CA PHE A 354 -4.77 21.61 6.96
C PHE A 354 -4.70 22.95 6.19
N GLY A 355 -5.77 23.74 6.23
CA GLY A 355 -5.80 25.10 5.75
C GLY A 355 -6.04 25.25 4.26
N LYS A 356 -5.76 26.48 3.77
CA LYS A 356 -6.22 26.93 2.46
C LYS A 356 -5.55 26.19 1.29
N GLN A 357 -4.24 25.95 1.37
CA GLN A 357 -3.47 25.28 0.31
C GLN A 357 -4.01 23.87 0.06
N TYR A 358 -4.13 23.08 1.12
CA TYR A 358 -4.67 21.74 1.07
C TYR A 358 -6.09 21.72 0.50
N ARG A 359 -6.95 22.63 0.97
CA ARG A 359 -8.34 22.76 0.49
C ARG A 359 -8.41 23.11 -1.00
N GLN A 360 -7.56 24.00 -1.49
CA GLN A 360 -7.54 24.37 -2.91
C GLN A 360 -7.10 23.21 -3.80
N ALA A 361 -6.12 22.41 -3.37
CA ALA A 361 -5.68 21.23 -4.09
C ALA A 361 -6.81 20.17 -4.15
N LEU A 362 -7.52 19.92 -3.04
CA LEU A 362 -8.69 19.05 -3.01
C LEU A 362 -9.83 19.57 -3.90
N ASP A 363 -10.14 20.88 -3.83
CA ASP A 363 -11.18 21.47 -4.67
C ASP A 363 -10.85 21.29 -6.15
N TYR A 364 -9.58 21.40 -6.53
CA TYR A 364 -9.14 21.21 -7.91
C TYR A 364 -9.20 19.75 -8.35
N LEU A 365 -8.81 18.80 -7.50
CA LEU A 365 -8.88 17.36 -7.78
C LEU A 365 -10.35 16.89 -7.90
N LEU A 366 -11.19 17.28 -6.94
CA LEU A 366 -12.53 16.76 -6.78
C LEU A 366 -13.61 17.54 -7.57
N ASP A 367 -13.27 18.65 -8.25
CA ASP A 367 -14.19 19.33 -9.17
C ASP A 367 -14.26 18.54 -10.50
N PRO A 368 -15.38 17.92 -10.82
CA PRO A 368 -15.51 17.10 -12.03
C PRO A 368 -15.27 17.88 -13.33
N LYS A 369 -15.41 19.22 -13.34
CA LYS A 369 -15.12 20.08 -14.50
C LYS A 369 -13.64 20.08 -14.88
N ASN A 370 -12.75 19.64 -13.98
CA ASN A 370 -11.34 19.55 -14.28
C ASN A 370 -10.96 18.25 -15.03
N GLY A 371 -11.89 17.29 -15.14
CA GLY A 371 -11.67 16.03 -15.86
C GLY A 371 -10.56 15.17 -15.25
N ARG A 372 -10.47 15.18 -13.90
CA ARG A 372 -9.44 14.46 -13.14
C ARG A 372 -9.97 13.25 -12.38
N LEU A 373 -11.29 13.05 -12.42
CA LEU A 373 -11.96 11.92 -11.79
C LEU A 373 -12.55 11.02 -12.88
N ASP A 374 -12.24 9.73 -12.88
CA ASP A 374 -12.94 8.73 -13.67
C ASP A 374 -13.44 7.61 -12.76
N ILE A 375 -14.71 7.69 -12.40
CA ILE A 375 -15.34 6.88 -11.35
C ILE A 375 -16.65 6.22 -11.79
N VAL A 376 -17.06 6.43 -13.03
CA VAL A 376 -18.30 5.84 -13.55
C VAL A 376 -18.01 4.44 -14.07
N GLY A 377 -18.70 3.44 -13.53
CA GLY A 377 -18.55 2.05 -13.91
C GLY A 377 -18.75 1.79 -15.41
N GLY A 378 -18.29 0.65 -15.87
CA GLY A 378 -18.42 0.21 -17.26
C GLY A 378 -17.67 -1.09 -17.52
N PRO A 379 -17.88 -1.70 -18.71
CA PRO A 379 -17.15 -2.90 -19.09
C PRO A 379 -15.67 -2.57 -19.36
N LYS A 380 -14.81 -3.57 -19.24
CA LYS A 380 -13.39 -3.48 -19.61
C LYS A 380 -12.60 -2.39 -18.88
N ARG A 381 -12.94 -2.14 -17.64
CA ARG A 381 -12.18 -1.24 -16.76
C ARG A 381 -11.27 -2.05 -15.86
N SER A 382 -10.08 -1.53 -15.57
CA SER A 382 -9.20 -2.14 -14.59
C SER A 382 -9.88 -2.23 -13.23
N PRO A 383 -9.63 -3.28 -12.44
CA PRO A 383 -10.16 -3.37 -11.09
C PRO A 383 -9.49 -2.35 -10.15
N GLY A 384 -10.20 -2.00 -9.07
CA GLY A 384 -9.64 -1.20 -7.98
C GLY A 384 -9.88 0.30 -8.10
N MET A 385 -9.14 1.03 -7.28
CA MET A 385 -9.18 2.48 -7.09
C MET A 385 -7.75 2.95 -6.83
N PHE A 386 -7.33 4.02 -7.47
CA PHE A 386 -5.97 4.56 -7.28
C PHE A 386 -5.88 6.02 -7.73
N ALA A 387 -4.92 6.73 -7.17
CA ALA A 387 -4.46 8.01 -7.70
C ALA A 387 -3.22 7.78 -8.59
N ALA A 388 -3.22 8.39 -9.76
CA ALA A 388 -2.09 8.38 -10.68
C ALA A 388 -1.58 9.80 -10.90
N GLY A 389 -0.28 9.98 -10.80
CA GLY A 389 0.39 11.26 -10.98
C GLY A 389 1.79 11.22 -10.42
N TYR A 390 2.54 12.28 -10.72
CA TYR A 390 3.89 12.48 -10.22
C TYR A 390 4.23 13.96 -10.35
N PRO A 391 5.18 14.53 -9.60
CA PRO A 391 5.64 15.88 -9.85
C PRO A 391 6.00 16.10 -11.31
N GLY A 392 5.31 17.06 -11.94
CA GLY A 392 5.39 17.31 -13.38
C GLY A 392 4.37 16.55 -14.24
N ALA A 393 3.70 15.49 -13.69
CA ALA A 393 2.56 14.84 -14.32
C ALA A 393 1.26 15.18 -13.55
N PRO A 394 0.16 15.47 -14.25
CA PRO A 394 -1.09 15.85 -13.59
C PRO A 394 -1.68 14.68 -12.79
N TYR A 395 -2.13 14.96 -11.56
CA TYR A 395 -2.83 13.98 -10.74
C TYR A 395 -4.23 13.68 -11.25
N GLN A 396 -4.56 12.40 -11.25
CA GLN A 396 -5.86 11.87 -11.66
C GLN A 396 -6.30 10.84 -10.61
N PHE A 397 -7.60 10.70 -10.43
CA PHE A 397 -8.19 9.67 -9.59
C PHE A 397 -9.04 8.73 -10.44
N PHE A 398 -8.73 7.46 -10.39
CA PHE A 398 -9.46 6.39 -11.04
C PHE A 398 -10.17 5.50 -10.02
N ALA A 399 -11.40 5.11 -10.32
CA ALA A 399 -12.04 3.97 -9.69
C ALA A 399 -12.77 3.14 -10.76
N GLN A 400 -12.73 1.81 -10.62
CA GLN A 400 -13.49 0.92 -11.50
C GLN A 400 -14.96 1.31 -11.55
N SER A 401 -15.54 1.61 -10.38
CA SER A 401 -16.87 2.18 -10.20
C SER A 401 -16.94 2.86 -8.84
N TYR A 402 -17.84 3.83 -8.70
CA TYR A 402 -18.17 4.44 -7.41
C TYR A 402 -19.65 4.22 -7.12
N ASN A 403 -19.94 3.55 -6.03
CA ASN A 403 -21.28 3.13 -5.62
C ASN A 403 -21.78 3.81 -4.34
N GLY A 404 -20.93 4.63 -3.71
CA GLY A 404 -21.22 5.42 -2.52
C GLY A 404 -21.11 4.67 -1.21
N TYR A 405 -20.43 3.54 -1.16
CA TYR A 405 -20.16 2.85 0.10
C TYR A 405 -19.12 3.60 0.93
N LEU A 406 -19.17 3.42 2.25
CA LEU A 406 -18.21 4.08 3.15
C LEU A 406 -16.75 3.75 2.78
N SER A 407 -16.46 2.49 2.43
CA SER A 407 -15.12 2.08 1.99
C SER A 407 -14.64 2.79 0.72
N GLU A 408 -15.57 3.21 -0.16
CA GLU A 408 -15.21 3.99 -1.35
C GLU A 408 -14.98 5.46 -1.00
N VAL A 409 -15.66 5.99 0.03
CA VAL A 409 -15.43 7.35 0.54
C VAL A 409 -14.06 7.42 1.23
N THR A 410 -13.75 6.46 2.09
CA THR A 410 -12.44 6.40 2.75
C THR A 410 -11.32 6.10 1.76
N GLY A 411 -11.57 5.26 0.74
CA GLY A 411 -10.65 5.04 -0.38
C GLY A 411 -10.40 6.31 -1.20
N LEU A 412 -11.44 7.08 -1.51
CA LEU A 412 -11.27 8.38 -2.18
C LEU A 412 -10.45 9.36 -1.32
N ALA A 413 -10.61 9.33 0.01
CA ALA A 413 -9.81 10.13 0.92
C ALA A 413 -8.34 9.69 0.93
N HIS A 414 -8.07 8.38 0.94
CA HIS A 414 -6.76 7.78 0.84
C HIS A 414 -6.03 8.25 -0.43
N GLU A 415 -6.63 8.05 -1.58
CA GLU A 415 -6.04 8.44 -2.87
C GLU A 415 -5.89 9.95 -3.01
N SER A 416 -6.81 10.73 -2.42
CA SER A 416 -6.66 12.18 -2.33
C SER A 416 -5.44 12.56 -1.50
N GLY A 417 -5.08 11.78 -0.47
CA GLY A 417 -3.87 11.97 0.32
C GLY A 417 -2.61 11.91 -0.53
N HIS A 418 -2.47 10.90 -1.38
CA HIS A 418 -1.36 10.80 -2.34
C HIS A 418 -1.33 12.00 -3.29
N ALA A 419 -2.48 12.29 -3.91
CA ALA A 419 -2.56 13.38 -4.89
C ALA A 419 -2.18 14.73 -4.29
N ILE A 420 -2.69 15.06 -3.10
CA ILE A 420 -2.45 16.35 -2.46
C ILE A 420 -1.02 16.46 -1.93
N HIS A 421 -0.45 15.37 -1.41
CA HIS A 421 0.96 15.32 -1.01
C HIS A 421 1.86 15.81 -2.16
N HIS A 422 1.73 15.23 -3.34
CA HIS A 422 2.55 15.62 -4.48
C HIS A 422 2.26 17.03 -5.02
N VAL A 423 1.03 17.54 -4.87
CA VAL A 423 0.73 18.94 -5.19
C VAL A 423 1.51 19.87 -4.25
N ILE A 424 1.48 19.57 -2.94
CA ILE A 424 2.16 20.38 -1.93
C ILE A 424 3.69 20.35 -2.14
N GLU A 425 4.27 19.17 -2.38
CA GLU A 425 5.70 19.03 -2.71
C GLU A 425 6.08 19.82 -3.96
N THR A 426 5.28 19.73 -5.01
CA THR A 426 5.51 20.46 -6.27
C THR A 426 5.46 21.98 -6.04
N GLU A 427 4.48 22.48 -5.29
CA GLU A 427 4.35 23.89 -4.94
C GLU A 427 5.48 24.37 -4.01
N ALA A 428 6.04 23.48 -3.18
CA ALA A 428 7.23 23.75 -2.37
C ALA A 428 8.53 23.78 -3.19
N GLY A 429 8.48 23.47 -4.49
CA GLY A 429 9.63 23.50 -5.38
C GLY A 429 10.50 22.23 -5.31
N MET A 430 9.89 21.10 -4.94
CA MET A 430 10.57 19.81 -4.89
C MET A 430 11.15 19.42 -6.25
N ARG A 431 12.34 18.83 -6.22
CA ARG A 431 12.97 18.27 -7.42
C ARG A 431 12.41 16.90 -7.77
N PRO A 432 12.20 16.61 -9.05
CA PRO A 432 11.67 15.32 -9.49
C PRO A 432 12.48 14.12 -9.00
N ILE A 433 13.79 14.21 -8.93
CA ILE A 433 14.67 13.13 -8.44
C ILE A 433 14.43 12.79 -6.95
N TYR A 434 13.80 13.67 -6.19
CA TYR A 434 13.49 13.53 -4.76
C TYR A 434 12.00 13.38 -4.47
N ALA A 435 11.19 13.13 -5.47
CA ALA A 435 9.74 13.01 -5.32
C ALA A 435 9.27 11.61 -4.86
N ASP A 436 10.07 10.58 -5.09
CA ASP A 436 9.72 9.20 -4.75
C ASP A 436 10.39 8.78 -3.45
N GLY A 437 9.58 8.68 -2.39
CA GLY A 437 9.99 8.21 -1.06
C GLY A 437 9.66 6.75 -0.81
N PRO A 438 10.12 6.21 0.34
CA PRO A 438 9.72 4.87 0.75
C PRO A 438 8.21 4.75 0.90
N ARG A 439 7.66 3.63 0.43
CA ARG A 439 6.22 3.36 0.46
C ARG A 439 5.60 3.56 1.85
N TYR A 440 6.27 3.12 2.91
CA TYR A 440 5.74 3.28 4.26
C TYR A 440 5.50 4.74 4.68
N ILE A 441 6.22 5.70 4.09
CA ILE A 441 5.98 7.14 4.31
C ILE A 441 4.80 7.63 3.46
N THR A 442 4.82 7.37 2.16
CA THR A 442 3.78 7.87 1.26
C THR A 442 2.41 7.27 1.58
N GLU A 443 2.37 5.98 1.92
CA GLU A 443 1.15 5.30 2.37
C GLU A 443 0.68 5.80 3.75
N SER A 444 1.57 6.21 4.65
CA SER A 444 1.15 6.77 5.94
C SER A 444 0.38 8.08 5.78
N ILE A 445 0.73 8.89 4.80
CA ILE A 445 0.04 10.14 4.47
C ILE A 445 -1.38 9.85 3.96
N ALA A 446 -1.50 8.92 3.03
CA ALA A 446 -2.78 8.51 2.47
C ALA A 446 -3.70 7.87 3.54
N ALA A 447 -3.16 6.94 4.34
CA ALA A 447 -3.88 6.30 5.42
C ALA A 447 -4.30 7.30 6.53
N THR A 448 -3.51 8.34 6.79
CA THR A 448 -3.90 9.42 7.70
C THR A 448 -5.17 10.12 7.23
N ASN A 449 -5.30 10.42 5.94
CA ASN A 449 -6.52 11.00 5.38
C ASN A 449 -7.73 10.08 5.53
N GLU A 450 -7.56 8.79 5.23
CA GLU A 450 -8.59 7.77 5.40
C GLU A 450 -9.10 7.74 6.84
N MET A 451 -8.18 7.68 7.80
CA MET A 451 -8.52 7.63 9.23
C MET A 451 -9.19 8.92 9.72
N LEU A 452 -8.72 10.09 9.27
CA LEU A 452 -9.36 11.37 9.60
C LEU A 452 -10.80 11.44 9.11
N VAL A 453 -11.12 10.91 7.94
CA VAL A 453 -12.48 10.84 7.40
C VAL A 453 -13.35 9.89 8.23
N GLY A 454 -12.84 8.71 8.56
CA GLY A 454 -13.56 7.76 9.41
C GLY A 454 -13.89 8.35 10.79
N HIS A 455 -12.92 8.98 11.44
CA HIS A 455 -13.08 9.65 12.72
C HIS A 455 -14.04 10.86 12.63
N TYR A 456 -13.92 11.67 11.59
CA TYR A 456 -14.82 12.82 11.37
C TYR A 456 -16.28 12.40 11.26
N LEU A 457 -16.57 11.34 10.52
CA LEU A 457 -17.94 10.81 10.38
C LEU A 457 -18.48 10.31 11.72
N TYR A 458 -17.67 9.56 12.47
CA TYR A 458 -18.01 9.09 13.81
C TYR A 458 -18.31 10.24 14.78
N GLU A 459 -17.46 11.23 14.86
CA GLU A 459 -17.62 12.33 15.83
C GLU A 459 -18.89 13.15 15.59
N ARG A 460 -19.28 13.36 14.35
CA ARG A 460 -20.41 14.24 13.97
C ARG A 460 -21.76 13.53 13.90
N GLU A 461 -21.76 12.22 13.84
CA GLU A 461 -23.01 11.46 13.74
C GLU A 461 -23.79 11.50 15.06
N LYS A 462 -25.10 11.73 14.97
CA LYS A 462 -26.02 11.81 16.10
C LYS A 462 -26.93 10.60 16.22
N ASP A 463 -27.21 9.92 15.11
CA ASP A 463 -27.94 8.66 15.15
C ASP A 463 -27.07 7.58 15.78
N LEU A 464 -27.56 6.95 16.84
CA LEU A 464 -26.78 6.00 17.63
C LEU A 464 -26.30 4.80 16.82
N LYS A 465 -27.13 4.28 15.89
CA LYS A 465 -26.77 3.12 15.08
C LYS A 465 -25.71 3.48 14.03
N ARG A 466 -25.86 4.61 13.36
CA ARG A 466 -24.87 5.10 12.40
C ARG A 466 -23.57 5.47 13.07
N LYS A 467 -23.62 6.15 14.22
CA LYS A 467 -22.43 6.48 15.03
C LYS A 467 -21.66 5.21 15.38
N THR A 468 -22.37 4.20 15.87
CA THR A 468 -21.81 2.89 16.18
C THR A 468 -21.16 2.25 14.96
N TYR A 469 -21.83 2.27 13.82
CA TYR A 469 -21.31 1.73 12.57
C TYR A 469 -20.01 2.42 12.12
N TYR A 470 -19.96 3.75 12.17
CA TYR A 470 -18.74 4.48 11.79
C TYR A 470 -17.57 4.15 12.70
N LEU A 471 -17.79 4.04 14.02
CA LEU A 471 -16.74 3.65 14.95
C LEU A 471 -16.29 2.20 14.76
N GLU A 472 -17.22 1.27 14.46
CA GLU A 472 -16.88 -0.10 14.09
C GLU A 472 -15.97 -0.15 12.87
N GLN A 473 -16.31 0.59 11.80
CA GLN A 473 -15.51 0.60 10.56
C GLN A 473 -14.14 1.25 10.78
N PHE A 474 -14.09 2.34 11.54
CA PHE A 474 -12.84 3.00 11.91
C PHE A 474 -11.92 2.06 12.70
N LEU A 475 -12.43 1.37 13.71
CA LEU A 475 -11.65 0.43 14.53
C LEU A 475 -11.24 -0.81 13.73
N GLU A 476 -12.10 -1.36 12.86
CA GLU A 476 -11.74 -2.52 12.03
C GLU A 476 -10.56 -2.18 11.11
N SER A 477 -10.58 -1.00 10.46
CA SER A 477 -9.46 -0.51 9.64
C SER A 477 -8.20 -0.28 10.48
N SER A 478 -8.31 0.47 11.59
CA SER A 478 -7.15 0.85 12.42
C SER A 478 -6.50 -0.35 13.12
N LEU A 479 -7.30 -1.29 13.65
CA LEU A 479 -6.80 -2.51 14.29
C LEU A 479 -6.29 -3.55 13.27
N GLY A 480 -6.48 -3.30 11.98
CA GLY A 480 -5.81 -4.01 10.89
C GLY A 480 -4.28 -3.98 11.00
N LEU A 481 -3.72 -2.92 11.60
CA LEU A 481 -2.30 -2.84 11.96
C LEU A 481 -1.81 -4.07 12.71
N LEU A 482 -2.57 -4.56 13.68
CA LEU A 482 -2.18 -5.72 14.49
C LEU A 482 -2.10 -6.99 13.64
N VAL A 483 -3.02 -7.17 12.68
CA VAL A 483 -3.00 -8.31 11.75
C VAL A 483 -1.85 -8.21 10.77
N ASN A 484 -1.60 -7.03 10.21
CA ASN A 484 -0.48 -6.81 9.30
C ASN A 484 0.87 -7.01 10.02
N ASN A 485 0.98 -6.56 11.27
CA ASN A 485 2.16 -6.83 12.09
C ASN A 485 2.36 -8.33 12.36
N MET A 486 1.29 -9.04 12.66
CA MET A 486 1.33 -10.49 12.86
C MET A 486 1.93 -11.18 11.63
N TYR A 487 1.48 -10.84 10.42
CA TYR A 487 2.00 -11.41 9.17
C TYR A 487 3.43 -10.95 8.86
N ALA A 488 3.74 -9.67 9.01
CA ALA A 488 5.10 -9.17 8.76
C ALA A 488 6.14 -9.76 9.73
N ASN A 489 5.78 -9.87 11.01
CA ASN A 489 6.66 -10.50 12.02
C ASN A 489 6.78 -12.01 11.79
N LEU A 490 5.70 -12.69 11.38
CA LEU A 490 5.75 -14.11 11.00
C LEU A 490 6.75 -14.32 9.85
N GLU A 491 6.71 -13.50 8.81
CA GLU A 491 7.67 -13.56 7.71
C GLU A 491 9.12 -13.40 8.19
N LEU A 492 9.37 -12.41 9.06
CA LEU A 492 10.69 -12.21 9.65
C LEU A 492 11.15 -13.43 10.44
N LYS A 493 10.27 -14.03 11.26
CA LYS A 493 10.58 -15.25 12.04
C LYS A 493 10.76 -16.49 11.16
N ILE A 494 10.13 -16.54 10.00
CA ILE A 494 10.39 -17.60 9.00
C ILE A 494 11.81 -17.48 8.46
N TYR A 495 12.28 -16.28 8.10
CA TYR A 495 13.68 -16.08 7.68
C TYR A 495 14.68 -16.47 8.77
N GLU A 496 14.47 -16.02 10.03
CA GLU A 496 15.31 -16.40 11.17
C GLU A 496 15.34 -17.93 11.39
N GLY A 497 14.19 -18.58 11.28
CA GLY A 497 14.07 -20.02 11.45
C GLY A 497 14.75 -20.83 10.34
N ILE A 498 14.74 -20.33 9.10
CA ILE A 498 15.46 -20.95 7.97
C ILE A 498 16.96 -20.74 8.12
N GLU A 499 17.42 -19.53 8.45
CA GLU A 499 18.83 -19.22 8.70
C GLU A 499 19.41 -20.12 9.81
N SER A 500 18.71 -20.27 10.93
CA SER A 500 19.12 -21.13 12.05
C SER A 500 18.96 -22.64 11.75
N GLY A 501 18.30 -23.00 10.66
CA GLY A 501 17.99 -24.39 10.31
C GLY A 501 16.87 -25.05 11.15
N SER A 502 16.12 -24.28 11.94
CA SER A 502 14.97 -24.77 12.72
C SER A 502 13.71 -24.95 11.90
N LEU A 503 13.55 -24.21 10.78
CA LEU A 503 12.43 -24.33 9.85
C LEU A 503 12.88 -25.01 8.55
N LYS A 504 12.29 -26.19 8.26
CA LYS A 504 12.61 -26.98 7.06
C LYS A 504 11.38 -27.59 6.39
N THR A 505 10.28 -27.71 7.09
CA THR A 505 9.07 -28.43 6.67
C THR A 505 7.82 -27.60 6.92
N ALA A 506 6.71 -27.94 6.28
CA ALA A 506 5.41 -27.34 6.55
C ALA A 506 5.05 -27.42 8.03
N ASP A 507 5.29 -28.58 8.71
CA ASP A 507 4.95 -28.73 10.12
C ASP A 507 5.74 -27.78 11.04
N ASN A 508 6.99 -27.44 10.67
CA ASN A 508 7.76 -26.44 11.43
C ASN A 508 7.16 -25.03 11.24
N ILE A 509 6.76 -24.69 10.02
CA ILE A 509 6.12 -23.40 9.74
C ILE A 509 4.75 -23.31 10.41
N ASP A 510 3.94 -24.38 10.34
CA ASP A 510 2.65 -24.46 11.02
C ASP A 510 2.79 -24.23 12.54
N SER A 511 3.80 -24.86 13.15
CA SER A 511 4.04 -24.74 14.60
C SER A 511 4.45 -23.30 14.98
N LEU A 512 5.32 -22.68 14.19
CA LEU A 512 5.68 -21.27 14.36
C LEU A 512 4.45 -20.38 14.18
N THR A 513 3.72 -20.55 13.09
CA THR A 513 2.54 -19.76 12.76
C THR A 513 1.51 -19.83 13.87
N TRP A 514 1.20 -21.04 14.35
CA TRP A 514 0.25 -21.23 15.45
C TRP A 514 0.62 -20.42 16.69
N GLY A 515 1.89 -20.48 17.12
CA GLY A 515 2.37 -19.72 18.27
C GLY A 515 2.27 -18.21 18.09
N MET A 516 2.42 -17.74 16.85
CA MET A 516 2.40 -16.31 16.54
C MET A 516 1.01 -15.74 16.30
N VAL A 517 0.06 -16.51 15.75
CA VAL A 517 -1.28 -15.98 15.41
C VAL A 517 -2.26 -16.04 16.57
N THR A 518 -2.18 -17.05 17.44
CA THR A 518 -3.14 -17.23 18.54
C THR A 518 -3.28 -16.03 19.50
N PRO A 519 -2.24 -15.22 19.78
CA PRO A 519 -2.39 -14.03 20.61
C PRO A 519 -3.31 -12.94 20.02
N TYR A 520 -3.57 -12.96 18.71
CA TYR A 520 -4.22 -11.84 18.01
C TYR A 520 -5.73 -11.96 17.85
N SER A 521 -6.35 -13.13 18.15
CA SER A 521 -7.79 -13.31 17.99
C SER A 521 -8.36 -14.23 19.05
N ILE A 522 -9.61 -13.97 19.46
CA ILE A 522 -10.37 -14.87 20.37
C ILE A 522 -10.83 -16.15 19.68
N TYR A 523 -10.75 -16.22 18.37
CA TYR A 523 -11.20 -17.37 17.58
C TYR A 523 -10.07 -18.36 17.30
N TYR A 524 -8.84 -17.90 17.10
CA TYR A 524 -7.78 -18.72 16.52
C TYR A 524 -7.46 -20.00 17.32
N GLU A 525 -7.47 -19.94 18.66
CA GLU A 525 -7.24 -21.13 19.49
C GLU A 525 -8.24 -22.27 19.26
N SER A 526 -9.45 -21.95 18.79
CA SER A 526 -10.51 -22.94 18.51
C SER A 526 -10.49 -23.47 17.09
N TYR A 527 -9.64 -22.90 16.21
CA TYR A 527 -9.60 -23.22 14.78
C TYR A 527 -8.16 -23.49 14.34
N PRO A 528 -7.70 -24.76 14.49
CA PRO A 528 -6.32 -25.15 14.18
C PRO A 528 -5.95 -24.97 12.71
N GLU A 529 -6.90 -24.72 11.83
CA GLU A 529 -6.69 -24.37 10.42
C GLU A 529 -5.83 -23.10 10.29
N TYR A 530 -5.89 -22.18 11.25
CA TYR A 530 -5.06 -20.97 11.25
C TYR A 530 -3.54 -21.22 11.33
N LYS A 531 -3.12 -22.45 11.68
CA LYS A 531 -1.69 -22.82 11.61
C LYS A 531 -1.15 -22.77 10.18
N THR A 532 -2.02 -22.91 9.17
CA THR A 532 -1.65 -22.91 7.75
C THR A 532 -1.87 -21.57 7.06
N VAL A 533 -2.28 -20.51 7.77
CA VAL A 533 -2.58 -19.17 7.17
C VAL A 533 -1.40 -18.58 6.41
N TRP A 534 -0.17 -18.97 6.71
CA TRP A 534 1.01 -18.57 5.95
C TRP A 534 0.95 -18.96 4.47
N THR A 535 0.15 -19.97 4.09
CA THR A 535 -0.04 -20.37 2.69
C THR A 535 -0.84 -19.36 1.89
N GLU A 536 -1.65 -18.52 2.54
CA GLU A 536 -2.50 -17.51 1.89
C GLU A 536 -1.75 -16.22 1.60
N ILE A 537 -0.57 -16.00 2.21
CA ILE A 537 0.15 -14.73 2.14
C ILE A 537 1.08 -14.74 0.94
N HIS A 538 0.55 -14.42 -0.23
CA HIS A 538 1.29 -14.42 -1.49
C HIS A 538 2.55 -13.55 -1.44
N HIS A 539 2.56 -12.45 -0.65
CA HIS A 539 3.73 -11.58 -0.48
C HIS A 539 5.00 -12.32 -0.06
N TYR A 540 4.89 -13.40 0.72
CA TYR A 540 6.06 -14.18 1.12
C TYR A 540 6.79 -14.82 -0.07
N TYR A 541 6.11 -14.99 -1.20
CA TYR A 541 6.61 -15.63 -2.41
C TYR A 541 6.99 -14.64 -3.51
N ASP A 542 6.16 -13.61 -3.75
CA ASP A 542 6.30 -12.70 -4.91
C ASP A 542 7.01 -11.39 -4.58
N VAL A 543 6.74 -10.79 -3.41
CA VAL A 543 7.36 -9.53 -2.95
C VAL A 543 7.80 -9.62 -1.47
N PRO A 544 8.74 -10.52 -1.15
CA PRO A 544 9.11 -10.81 0.22
C PRO A 544 9.56 -9.57 0.99
N MET A 545 9.23 -9.55 2.30
CA MET A 545 9.44 -8.42 3.22
C MET A 545 8.69 -7.14 2.84
N TYR A 546 7.74 -7.18 1.89
CA TYR A 546 6.95 -5.99 1.54
C TYR A 546 5.99 -5.57 2.66
N ASN A 547 5.52 -6.53 3.46
CA ASN A 547 4.57 -6.30 4.57
C ASN A 547 5.09 -5.29 5.61
N VAL A 548 6.40 -5.08 5.72
CA VAL A 548 6.99 -4.04 6.56
C VAL A 548 6.45 -2.66 6.22
N ASN A 549 6.21 -2.39 4.92
CA ASN A 549 5.65 -1.10 4.49
C ASN A 549 4.24 -0.87 5.03
N TYR A 550 3.38 -1.90 5.02
CA TYR A 550 2.02 -1.80 5.57
C TYR A 550 2.04 -1.54 7.08
N VAL A 551 2.90 -2.24 7.82
CA VAL A 551 3.01 -2.07 9.27
C VAL A 551 3.44 -0.66 9.62
N TYR A 552 4.52 -0.17 9.02
CA TYR A 552 5.01 1.19 9.29
C TYR A 552 4.02 2.25 8.82
N ALA A 553 3.41 2.09 7.65
CA ALA A 553 2.45 3.05 7.11
C ALA A 553 1.22 3.21 8.03
N GLN A 554 0.61 2.09 8.44
CA GLN A 554 -0.56 2.12 9.32
C GLN A 554 -0.21 2.60 10.73
N ALA A 555 0.92 2.16 11.29
CA ALA A 555 1.38 2.63 12.59
C ALA A 555 1.61 4.14 12.60
N LEU A 556 2.30 4.66 11.59
CA LEU A 556 2.51 6.10 11.43
C LEU A 556 1.20 6.86 11.22
N ALA A 557 0.27 6.32 10.42
CA ALA A 557 -1.01 6.98 10.18
C ALA A 557 -1.81 7.16 11.49
N ILE A 558 -1.83 6.15 12.36
CA ILE A 558 -2.48 6.23 13.68
C ILE A 558 -1.82 7.30 14.53
N VAL A 559 -0.48 7.30 14.60
CA VAL A 559 0.28 8.27 15.40
C VAL A 559 0.11 9.69 14.86
N LEU A 560 0.19 9.86 13.54
CA LEU A 560 -0.02 11.16 12.88
C LEU A 560 -1.42 11.69 13.13
N MET A 561 -2.45 10.86 12.96
CA MET A 561 -3.83 11.24 13.20
C MET A 561 -4.05 11.64 14.66
N GLU A 562 -3.59 10.82 15.61
CA GLU A 562 -3.70 11.14 17.05
C GLU A 562 -3.10 12.50 17.37
N LYS A 563 -1.89 12.78 16.87
CA LYS A 563 -1.21 14.06 17.09
C LYS A 563 -1.87 15.24 16.36
N ILE A 564 -2.37 15.03 15.14
CA ILE A 564 -3.14 16.06 14.40
C ILE A 564 -4.37 16.46 15.18
N LEU A 565 -5.05 15.51 15.82
CA LEU A 565 -6.28 15.76 16.57
C LEU A 565 -6.02 16.37 17.96
N HIS A 566 -4.94 15.99 18.63
CA HIS A 566 -4.79 16.27 20.06
C HIS A 566 -3.53 17.10 20.43
N GLU A 567 -2.46 17.14 19.59
CA GLU A 567 -1.25 17.91 19.89
C GLU A 567 -1.34 19.33 19.31
N PRO A 568 -1.41 20.40 20.14
CA PRO A 568 -1.45 21.77 19.63
C PRO A 568 -0.24 22.10 18.76
N GLY A 569 -0.49 22.62 17.56
CA GLY A 569 0.54 23.01 16.60
C GLY A 569 1.13 21.85 15.79
N PHE A 570 0.67 20.61 15.97
CA PHE A 570 1.16 19.47 15.18
C PHE A 570 0.72 19.55 13.71
N VAL A 571 -0.43 20.16 13.43
CA VAL A 571 -0.87 20.43 12.05
C VAL A 571 0.19 21.17 11.23
N ASP A 572 0.85 22.17 11.81
CA ASP A 572 1.92 22.90 11.13
C ASP A 572 3.14 22.00 10.86
N LYS A 573 3.47 21.09 11.80
CA LYS A 573 4.53 20.09 11.60
C LYS A 573 4.16 19.12 10.49
N TYR A 574 2.91 18.64 10.47
CA TYR A 574 2.40 17.75 9.43
C TYR A 574 2.43 18.42 8.05
N MET A 575 2.03 19.70 7.93
CA MET A 575 2.13 20.42 6.67
C MET A 575 3.57 20.62 6.20
N LYS A 576 4.54 20.80 7.12
CA LYS A 576 5.97 20.79 6.79
C LYS A 576 6.44 19.42 6.32
N PHE A 577 5.93 18.35 6.93
CA PHE A 577 6.22 16.98 6.50
C PHE A 577 5.72 16.73 5.07
N LEU A 578 4.49 17.15 4.73
CA LEU A 578 3.95 17.06 3.39
C LEU A 578 4.74 17.88 2.34
N ALA A 579 5.39 18.96 2.74
CA ALA A 579 6.17 19.82 1.85
C ALA A 579 7.64 19.40 1.73
N ALA A 580 8.06 18.38 2.47
CA ALA A 580 9.46 17.94 2.52
C ALA A 580 9.77 16.98 1.37
N GLN A 581 10.86 17.24 0.66
CA GLN A 581 11.38 16.30 -0.35
C GLN A 581 12.25 15.22 0.28
N PHE A 582 12.40 14.09 -0.41
CA PHE A 582 13.23 12.95 0.01
C PHE A 582 14.70 13.16 -0.38
N ASP A 583 15.29 14.29 0.07
CA ASP A 583 16.69 14.64 -0.15
C ASP A 583 17.64 14.22 0.99
N ARG A 584 17.14 13.36 1.87
CA ARG A 584 17.81 12.72 3.02
C ARG A 584 17.10 11.41 3.37
N PRO A 585 17.66 10.55 4.28
CA PRO A 585 16.96 9.37 4.75
C PRO A 585 15.55 9.70 5.27
N ALA A 586 14.56 8.94 4.81
CA ALA A 586 13.17 9.22 5.15
C ALA A 586 12.86 9.22 6.67
N PRO A 587 13.48 8.34 7.50
CA PRO A 587 13.34 8.44 8.97
C PRO A 587 13.87 9.76 9.55
N GLU A 588 14.95 10.31 8.99
CA GLU A 588 15.50 11.60 9.41
C GLU A 588 14.57 12.75 9.01
N MET A 589 14.07 12.73 7.77
CA MET A 589 13.11 13.72 7.28
C MET A 589 11.84 13.72 8.14
N LEU A 590 11.28 12.55 8.47
CA LEU A 590 10.14 12.42 9.36
C LEU A 590 10.43 13.03 10.75
N LYS A 591 11.58 12.68 11.33
CA LYS A 591 11.99 13.19 12.65
C LYS A 591 12.18 14.71 12.67
N GLU A 592 12.82 15.26 11.66
CA GLU A 592 13.07 16.71 11.56
C GLU A 592 11.78 17.51 11.38
N THR A 593 10.81 16.99 10.64
CA THR A 593 9.58 17.71 10.32
C THR A 593 8.51 17.56 11.39
N THR A 594 8.35 16.35 11.93
CA THR A 594 7.28 16.01 12.89
C THR A 594 7.76 15.82 14.32
N GLY A 595 9.03 15.51 14.51
CA GLY A 595 9.59 15.07 15.81
C GLY A 595 9.43 13.57 16.08
N LEU A 596 8.86 12.79 15.15
CA LEU A 596 8.67 11.34 15.31
C LEU A 596 9.96 10.59 14.96
N ASP A 597 10.47 9.83 15.89
CA ASP A 597 11.68 9.02 15.73
C ASP A 597 11.33 7.54 15.61
N LEU A 598 11.49 6.98 14.41
CA LEU A 598 11.20 5.56 14.14
C LEU A 598 12.15 4.59 14.89
N SER A 599 13.24 5.08 15.46
CA SER A 599 14.12 4.26 16.31
C SER A 599 13.59 4.10 17.75
N ASP A 600 12.58 4.88 18.14
CA ASP A 600 11.93 4.82 19.43
C ASP A 600 10.50 4.25 19.32
N PRO A 601 10.28 2.96 19.60
CA PRO A 601 8.94 2.37 19.55
C PRO A 601 7.91 3.03 20.46
N ALA A 602 8.34 3.80 21.47
CA ALA A 602 7.42 4.51 22.38
C ALA A 602 6.53 5.55 21.66
N ILE A 603 6.88 5.95 20.44
CA ILE A 603 6.00 6.80 19.60
C ILE A 603 4.62 6.17 19.37
N LEU A 604 4.50 4.84 19.46
CA LEU A 604 3.26 4.09 19.24
C LEU A 604 2.28 4.19 20.41
N ASN A 605 2.76 4.52 21.64
CA ASN A 605 1.95 4.41 22.86
C ASN A 605 0.69 5.27 22.79
N ALA A 606 0.80 6.54 22.39
CA ALA A 606 -0.35 7.44 22.28
C ALA A 606 -1.40 6.93 21.27
N GLY A 607 -0.95 6.38 20.16
CA GLY A 607 -1.83 5.78 19.15
C GLY A 607 -2.59 4.57 19.69
N PHE A 608 -1.92 3.66 20.40
CA PHE A 608 -2.58 2.49 20.98
C PHE A 608 -3.50 2.86 22.16
N GLU A 609 -3.12 3.84 23.00
CA GLU A 609 -3.98 4.38 24.04
C GLU A 609 -5.26 5.00 23.43
N PHE A 610 -5.13 5.74 22.34
CA PHE A 610 -6.28 6.27 21.61
C PHE A 610 -7.19 5.14 21.08
N LEU A 611 -6.65 4.11 20.42
CA LEU A 611 -7.45 2.98 19.93
C LEU A 611 -8.12 2.20 21.08
N ALA A 612 -7.47 2.07 22.22
CA ALA A 612 -8.05 1.45 23.41
C ALA A 612 -9.25 2.25 23.93
N GLN A 613 -9.14 3.59 23.97
CA GLN A 613 -10.23 4.49 24.35
C GLN A 613 -11.40 4.39 23.36
N GLN A 614 -11.11 4.36 22.03
CA GLN A 614 -12.14 4.20 21.01
C GLN A 614 -12.85 2.83 21.10
N THR A 615 -12.10 1.78 21.48
CA THR A 615 -12.69 0.45 21.70
C THR A 615 -13.62 0.44 22.91
N ALA A 616 -13.25 1.11 24.00
CA ALA A 616 -14.12 1.28 25.17
C ALA A 616 -15.37 2.12 24.85
N GLU A 617 -15.23 3.18 24.04
CA GLU A 617 -16.37 3.97 23.57
C GLU A 617 -17.33 3.13 22.71
N LEU A 618 -16.81 2.25 21.85
CA LEU A 618 -17.64 1.33 21.07
C LEU A 618 -18.43 0.38 21.98
N GLU A 619 -17.81 -0.12 23.04
CA GLU A 619 -18.50 -0.95 24.04
C GLU A 619 -19.65 -0.18 24.71
N ASP A 620 -19.43 1.09 25.06
CA ASP A 620 -20.48 1.94 25.64
C ASP A 620 -21.62 2.25 24.65
N LEU A 621 -21.31 2.43 23.36
CA LEU A 621 -22.34 2.56 22.33
C LEU A 621 -23.18 1.28 22.19
N TYR A 622 -22.55 0.12 22.27
CA TYR A 622 -23.27 -1.17 22.26
C TYR A 622 -24.20 -1.31 23.49
N LYS A 623 -23.73 -0.94 24.68
CA LYS A 623 -24.58 -0.91 25.90
C LYS A 623 -25.77 0.02 25.73
N LYS A 624 -25.60 1.21 25.14
CA LYS A 624 -26.69 2.14 24.81
C LYS A 624 -27.67 1.55 23.78
N LEU A 625 -27.23 0.64 22.90
CA LEU A 625 -28.06 -0.13 21.99
C LEU A 625 -28.71 -1.37 22.62
N GLY A 626 -28.50 -1.59 23.93
CA GLY A 626 -29.06 -2.75 24.65
C GLY A 626 -28.27 -4.04 24.49
N VAL A 627 -27.05 -3.99 23.97
CA VAL A 627 -26.16 -5.16 23.85
C VAL A 627 -25.50 -5.44 25.19
N LYS A 628 -25.50 -6.69 25.62
CA LYS A 628 -24.75 -7.16 26.80
C LYS A 628 -23.35 -7.56 26.33
N THR A 629 -22.34 -6.87 26.82
CA THR A 629 -20.93 -7.05 26.41
C THR A 629 -20.09 -7.80 27.46
N ASP A 630 -20.74 -8.34 28.50
CA ASP A 630 -20.09 -9.03 29.64
C ASP A 630 -19.50 -10.38 29.26
#